data_919fdf5b74ab3887bbc2d78dd9955873
#
_entry.id   919fdf5b74ab3887bbc2d78dd9955873
#
_cell.length_a   1.000
_cell.length_b   1.000
_cell.length_c   1.000
_cell.angle_alpha   90.00
_cell.angle_beta   90.00
_cell.angle_gamma   90.00
#
_symmetry.space_group_name_H-M   'P 1'
#
loop_
_entity.id
_entity.type
_entity.pdbx_description
1 polymer ?
#
loop_
_entity_poly.entity_id
_entity_poly.type
_entity_poly.pdbx_seq_one_letter_code
_entity_poly.pdbx_strand_id
1 'polypeptide(L)'
;MSTVDRRTTALMRRLAAVLFAALAAGLGLTTWSSGDAATAPAEPQARAARLRAGRLRAGRSTQELRSALGDARRSCSTAALDAAVAAIEAHARAPQADATAWTLFAEALLERAQRRTLLRGLTVGQPLFSELPPQLREDLDKGDAAIAEARRRGADSAASYRVEASLLSQRITGLLSALRYRGDIERALQAASERAPEDPKLLVARGLQLLLAPKLLGHDPAGALTRFERAHAAGADERAAIFAGMACWLQGQQQQARRWLTTAAEQNPDNPFARAVLARVAAEEPDPFGRDVSAAEAAESSGR
;
A
#
# COMPACT_ATOMS: atom_id res chain seq x y z
N MET A 1 -41.82 -8.42 27.85
CA MET A 1 -40.70 -8.76 26.92
C MET A 1 -41.14 -8.34 25.53
N SER A 2 -40.57 -7.26 25.03
CA SER A 2 -41.01 -6.54 23.82
C SER A 2 -40.56 -7.27 22.55
N THR A 3 -41.35 -7.13 21.49
CA THR A 3 -41.13 -7.73 20.15
C THR A 3 -39.83 -7.25 19.45
N VAL A 4 -39.20 -6.22 19.95
CA VAL A 4 -37.93 -5.66 19.49
C VAL A 4 -36.75 -6.58 19.84
N ASP A 5 -36.80 -7.23 21.00
CA ASP A 5 -35.70 -8.07 21.51
C ASP A 5 -35.54 -9.39 20.72
N ARG A 6 -36.65 -9.94 20.18
CA ARG A 6 -36.63 -11.19 19.38
C ARG A 6 -36.05 -10.99 17.97
N ARG A 7 -36.23 -9.83 17.39
CA ARG A 7 -35.67 -9.51 16.02
C ARG A 7 -34.19 -9.29 16.06
N THR A 8 -33.69 -8.60 17.10
CA THR A 8 -32.24 -8.34 17.28
C THR A 8 -31.48 -9.64 17.57
N THR A 9 -32.07 -10.54 18.38
CA THR A 9 -31.45 -11.84 18.67
C THR A 9 -31.46 -12.78 17.45
N ALA A 10 -32.47 -12.71 16.59
CA ALA A 10 -32.54 -13.49 15.35
C ALA A 10 -31.55 -12.98 14.30
N LEU A 11 -31.34 -11.66 14.23
CA LEU A 11 -30.34 -11.02 13.33
C LEU A 11 -28.92 -11.39 13.75
N MET A 12 -28.63 -11.36 15.06
CA MET A 12 -27.32 -11.75 15.60
C MET A 12 -27.02 -13.24 15.39
N ARG A 13 -28.05 -14.13 15.51
CA ARG A 13 -27.90 -15.57 15.22
C ARG A 13 -27.68 -15.85 13.72
N ARG A 14 -28.30 -15.09 12.83
CA ARG A 14 -28.05 -15.20 11.37
C ARG A 14 -26.69 -14.68 10.96
N LEU A 15 -26.20 -13.59 11.56
CA LEU A 15 -24.84 -13.09 11.37
C LEU A 15 -23.78 -14.09 11.88
N ALA A 16 -24.01 -14.74 13.02
CA ALA A 16 -23.14 -15.78 13.56
C ALA A 16 -23.11 -17.04 12.67
N ALA A 17 -24.24 -17.44 12.08
CA ALA A 17 -24.31 -18.61 11.19
C ALA A 17 -23.60 -18.37 9.84
N VAL A 18 -23.65 -17.15 9.32
CA VAL A 18 -22.90 -16.77 8.09
C VAL A 18 -21.39 -16.73 8.37
N LEU A 19 -20.98 -16.29 9.56
CA LEU A 19 -19.58 -16.33 10.00
C LEU A 19 -19.05 -17.77 10.16
N PHE A 20 -19.88 -18.72 10.62
CA PHE A 20 -19.46 -20.12 10.81
C PHE A 20 -19.39 -20.90 9.50
N ALA A 21 -20.22 -20.58 8.50
CA ALA A 21 -20.17 -21.21 7.18
C ALA A 21 -18.94 -20.75 6.35
N ALA A 22 -18.47 -19.53 6.56
CA ALA A 22 -17.25 -19.03 5.93
C ALA A 22 -15.95 -19.64 6.52
N LEU A 23 -15.99 -20.05 7.80
CA LEU A 23 -14.85 -20.71 8.46
C LEU A 23 -14.67 -22.17 8.08
N ALA A 24 -15.74 -22.87 7.65
CA ALA A 24 -15.69 -24.29 7.32
C ALA A 24 -15.24 -24.60 5.89
N ALA A 25 -15.25 -23.62 4.98
CA ALA A 25 -14.86 -23.79 3.57
C ALA A 25 -13.36 -23.50 3.29
N GLY A 26 -12.59 -23.07 4.29
CA GLY A 26 -11.20 -22.60 4.15
C GLY A 26 -10.09 -23.60 4.52
N LEU A 27 -10.40 -24.86 4.85
CA LEU A 27 -9.36 -25.87 5.15
C LEU A 27 -8.97 -26.69 3.92
N GLY A 28 -8.45 -26.02 2.89
CA GLY A 28 -7.66 -26.64 1.84
C GLY A 28 -6.20 -26.59 2.26
N LEU A 29 -5.70 -27.64 2.91
CA LEU A 29 -4.28 -27.85 3.16
C LEU A 29 -3.55 -28.10 1.84
N THR A 30 -3.01 -27.06 1.22
CA THR A 30 -1.96 -27.20 0.22
C THR A 30 -0.62 -27.12 0.92
N THR A 31 0.04 -28.27 1.03
CA THR A 31 1.44 -28.40 1.45
C THR A 31 2.32 -27.58 0.52
N TRP A 32 2.91 -26.51 1.05
CA TRP A 32 3.91 -25.72 0.34
C TRP A 32 5.22 -26.53 0.25
N SER A 33 5.55 -26.93 -0.95
CA SER A 33 6.91 -27.41 -1.28
C SER A 33 7.87 -26.22 -1.23
N SER A 34 8.77 -26.23 -0.27
CA SER A 34 9.93 -25.34 -0.20
C SER A 34 10.94 -25.76 -1.27
N GLY A 35 10.92 -25.07 -2.39
CA GLY A 35 11.90 -25.26 -3.44
C GLY A 35 11.76 -24.20 -4.50
N ASP A 36 12.41 -23.05 -4.28
CA ASP A 36 13.09 -22.34 -5.35
C ASP A 36 14.03 -21.31 -4.70
N ALA A 37 15.31 -21.64 -4.76
CA ALA A 37 16.39 -20.73 -4.43
C ALA A 37 16.31 -19.55 -5.39
N ALA A 38 15.95 -18.37 -4.85
CA ALA A 38 16.04 -17.12 -5.56
C ALA A 38 17.47 -16.99 -6.10
N THR A 39 17.62 -17.03 -7.42
CA THR A 39 18.86 -16.72 -8.10
C THR A 39 19.32 -15.33 -7.64
N ALA A 40 20.48 -15.27 -7.00
CA ALA A 40 21.08 -14.02 -6.56
C ALA A 40 21.23 -13.08 -7.78
N PRO A 41 20.92 -11.79 -7.65
CA PRO A 41 21.09 -10.84 -8.74
C PRO A 41 22.52 -10.84 -9.20
N ALA A 42 22.74 -10.77 -10.53
CA ALA A 42 24.04 -10.79 -11.16
C ALA A 42 24.99 -9.78 -10.47
N GLU A 43 26.22 -10.19 -10.17
CA GLU A 43 27.24 -9.42 -9.44
C GLU A 43 27.40 -7.93 -9.86
N PRO A 44 27.27 -7.54 -11.15
CA PRO A 44 27.36 -6.14 -11.56
C PRO A 44 26.26 -5.24 -10.98
N GLN A 45 25.02 -5.76 -10.86
CA GLN A 45 23.91 -5.01 -10.29
C GLN A 45 24.03 -4.85 -8.77
N ALA A 46 24.48 -5.90 -8.08
CA ALA A 46 24.77 -5.86 -6.65
C ALA A 46 25.94 -4.90 -6.34
N ARG A 47 26.96 -4.86 -7.20
CA ARG A 47 28.10 -3.93 -7.08
C ARG A 47 27.67 -2.47 -7.33
N ALA A 48 26.84 -2.21 -8.35
CA ALA A 48 26.28 -0.90 -8.62
C ALA A 48 25.38 -0.42 -7.47
N ALA A 49 24.58 -1.30 -6.88
CA ALA A 49 23.75 -1.00 -5.72
C ALA A 49 24.60 -0.68 -4.47
N ARG A 50 25.69 -1.45 -4.22
CA ARG A 50 26.64 -1.18 -3.12
C ARG A 50 27.42 0.12 -3.30
N LEU A 51 27.82 0.48 -4.53
CA LEU A 51 28.50 1.74 -4.82
C LEU A 51 27.55 2.95 -4.69
N ARG A 52 26.28 2.79 -5.07
CA ARG A 52 25.24 3.81 -4.82
C ARG A 52 24.94 3.93 -3.33
N ALA A 53 24.84 2.84 -2.59
CA ALA A 53 24.69 2.83 -1.13
C ALA A 53 25.89 3.46 -0.40
N GLY A 54 27.12 3.28 -0.89
CA GLY A 54 28.32 3.89 -0.33
C GLY A 54 28.36 5.41 -0.48
N ARG A 55 27.82 5.97 -1.55
CA ARG A 55 27.65 7.43 -1.74
C ARG A 55 26.53 8.04 -0.90
N LEU A 56 25.67 7.22 -0.31
CA LEU A 56 24.57 7.62 0.57
C LEU A 56 25.02 7.91 2.03
N ARG A 57 26.29 7.67 2.37
CA ARG A 57 26.74 7.53 3.77
C ARG A 57 27.11 8.78 4.54
N ALA A 58 27.19 9.98 3.96
CA ALA A 58 27.58 11.15 4.75
C ALA A 58 26.88 12.43 4.29
N GLY A 59 26.15 13.07 5.20
CA GLY A 59 25.78 14.49 5.09
C GLY A 59 24.62 14.86 4.17
N ARG A 60 23.79 13.91 3.74
CA ARG A 60 22.62 14.24 2.90
C ARG A 60 21.54 14.95 3.70
N SER A 61 20.96 15.98 3.11
CA SER A 61 19.78 16.64 3.63
C SER A 61 18.53 15.73 3.57
N THR A 62 17.56 16.00 4.41
CA THR A 62 16.24 15.31 4.38
C THR A 62 15.59 15.38 2.99
N GLN A 63 15.80 16.48 2.26
CA GLN A 63 15.27 16.65 0.90
C GLN A 63 15.94 15.72 -0.12
N GLU A 64 17.27 15.57 -0.07
CA GLU A 64 18.00 14.64 -0.94
C GLU A 64 17.60 13.19 -0.67
N LEU A 65 17.39 12.82 0.59
CA LEU A 65 16.90 11.49 0.98
C LEU A 65 15.47 11.25 0.51
N ARG A 66 14.61 12.25 0.55
CA ARG A 66 13.25 12.18 0.00
C ARG A 66 13.27 11.95 -1.52
N SER A 67 14.15 12.67 -2.25
CA SER A 67 14.33 12.43 -3.68
C SER A 67 14.83 11.01 -3.96
N ALA A 68 15.84 10.53 -3.21
CA ALA A 68 16.37 9.18 -3.34
C ALA A 68 15.31 8.09 -3.06
N LEU A 69 14.42 8.32 -2.09
CA LEU A 69 13.28 7.42 -1.84
C LEU A 69 12.32 7.41 -3.04
N GLY A 70 12.04 8.58 -3.62
CA GLY A 70 11.22 8.70 -4.83
C GLY A 70 11.82 7.95 -6.02
N ASP A 71 13.13 8.06 -6.23
CA ASP A 71 13.86 7.36 -7.30
C ASP A 71 13.85 5.83 -7.07
N ALA A 72 14.12 5.39 -5.83
CA ALA A 72 14.08 3.98 -5.46
C ALA A 72 12.68 3.37 -5.66
N ARG A 73 11.64 4.13 -5.36
CA ARG A 73 10.26 3.72 -5.61
C ARG A 73 9.96 3.58 -7.11
N ARG A 74 10.34 4.58 -7.92
CA ARG A 74 10.12 4.56 -9.38
C ARG A 74 10.88 3.44 -10.07
N SER A 75 12.10 3.14 -9.66
CA SER A 75 12.89 2.04 -10.22
C SER A 75 12.31 0.65 -9.95
N CYS A 76 11.31 0.56 -9.11
CA CYS A 76 10.71 -0.71 -8.68
C CYS A 76 11.71 -1.76 -8.16
N SER A 77 12.94 -1.36 -7.86
CA SER A 77 14.01 -2.21 -7.34
C SER A 77 13.91 -2.37 -5.82
N THR A 78 13.75 -3.61 -5.35
CA THR A 78 13.78 -3.93 -3.91
C THR A 78 15.11 -3.51 -3.27
N ALA A 79 16.23 -3.78 -3.94
CA ALA A 79 17.56 -3.42 -3.43
C ALA A 79 17.74 -1.90 -3.31
N ALA A 80 17.23 -1.12 -4.28
CA ALA A 80 17.29 0.34 -4.23
C ALA A 80 16.43 0.88 -3.07
N LEU A 81 15.25 0.30 -2.87
CA LEU A 81 14.35 0.69 -1.79
C LEU A 81 14.94 0.34 -0.41
N ASP A 82 15.52 -0.85 -0.24
CA ASP A 82 16.20 -1.25 0.99
C ASP A 82 17.39 -0.34 1.30
N ALA A 83 18.18 0.05 0.29
CA ALA A 83 19.28 0.99 0.45
C ALA A 83 18.78 2.40 0.85
N ALA A 84 17.68 2.87 0.28
CA ALA A 84 17.06 4.14 0.64
C ALA A 84 16.55 4.11 2.08
N VAL A 85 15.84 3.05 2.49
CA VAL A 85 15.37 2.87 3.88
C VAL A 85 16.53 2.90 4.86
N ALA A 86 17.62 2.16 4.58
CA ALA A 86 18.79 2.13 5.47
C ALA A 86 19.47 3.50 5.59
N ALA A 87 19.57 4.26 4.49
CA ALA A 87 20.15 5.60 4.52
C ALA A 87 19.28 6.59 5.30
N ILE A 88 17.96 6.51 5.13
CA ILE A 88 17.00 7.37 5.83
C ILE A 88 16.96 7.00 7.33
N GLU A 89 17.04 5.72 7.68
CA GLU A 89 17.14 5.27 9.06
C GLU A 89 18.39 5.85 9.76
N ALA A 90 19.54 5.76 9.10
CA ALA A 90 20.80 6.32 9.64
C ALA A 90 20.68 7.84 9.86
N HIS A 91 20.03 8.56 8.95
CA HIS A 91 19.79 10.00 9.09
C HIS A 91 18.80 10.31 10.22
N ALA A 92 17.71 9.56 10.34
CA ALA A 92 16.71 9.76 11.39
C ALA A 92 17.27 9.45 12.80
N ARG A 93 18.25 8.53 12.90
CA ARG A 93 18.92 8.20 14.16
C ARG A 93 20.07 9.14 14.53
N ALA A 94 20.42 10.09 13.68
CA ALA A 94 21.47 11.06 13.99
C ALA A 94 21.03 11.99 15.15
N PRO A 95 21.95 12.47 16.02
CA PRO A 95 21.59 13.28 17.19
C PRO A 95 20.79 14.55 16.85
N GLN A 96 21.06 15.14 15.69
CA GLN A 96 20.42 16.37 15.20
C GLN A 96 19.14 16.13 14.40
N ALA A 97 18.69 14.88 14.25
CA ALA A 97 17.49 14.58 13.47
C ALA A 97 16.25 15.26 14.07
N ASP A 98 15.45 15.85 13.20
CA ASP A 98 14.21 16.52 13.53
C ASP A 98 12.98 15.62 13.33
N ALA A 99 11.79 16.16 13.58
CA ALA A 99 10.53 15.49 13.35
C ALA A 99 10.32 15.07 11.88
N THR A 100 10.90 15.84 10.94
CA THR A 100 10.78 15.59 9.50
C THR A 100 11.60 14.36 9.08
N ALA A 101 12.78 14.19 9.64
CA ALA A 101 13.64 13.02 9.40
C ALA A 101 12.95 11.73 9.87
N TRP A 102 12.34 11.73 11.04
CA TRP A 102 11.60 10.58 11.56
C TRP A 102 10.32 10.30 10.77
N THR A 103 9.60 11.34 10.33
CA THR A 103 8.44 11.18 9.45
C THR A 103 8.86 10.56 8.10
N LEU A 104 10.00 10.99 7.53
CA LEU A 104 10.53 10.41 6.31
C LEU A 104 10.96 8.95 6.49
N PHE A 105 11.49 8.59 7.66
CA PHE A 105 11.82 7.19 7.96
C PHE A 105 10.56 6.32 8.01
N ALA A 106 9.51 6.77 8.68
CA ALA A 106 8.22 6.07 8.67
C ALA A 106 7.64 5.95 7.25
N GLU A 107 7.74 7.01 6.43
CA GLU A 107 7.30 6.98 5.04
C GLU A 107 8.10 5.97 4.20
N ALA A 108 9.40 5.86 4.40
CA ALA A 108 10.25 4.90 3.69
C ALA A 108 9.90 3.45 4.05
N LEU A 109 9.61 3.16 5.32
CA LEU A 109 9.14 1.85 5.77
C LEU A 109 7.75 1.52 5.19
N LEU A 110 6.85 2.50 5.14
CA LEU A 110 5.54 2.37 4.50
C LEU A 110 5.67 2.06 3.00
N GLU A 111 6.53 2.75 2.26
CA GLU A 111 6.77 2.49 0.83
C GLU A 111 7.29 1.05 0.62
N ARG A 112 8.17 0.56 1.49
CA ARG A 112 8.65 -0.83 1.45
C ARG A 112 7.53 -1.84 1.75
N ALA A 113 6.70 -1.56 2.75
CA ALA A 113 5.52 -2.35 3.08
C ALA A 113 4.51 -2.39 1.91
N GLN A 114 4.18 -1.24 1.34
CA GLN A 114 3.26 -1.13 0.20
C GLN A 114 3.79 -1.85 -1.05
N ARG A 115 5.10 -1.79 -1.30
CA ARG A 115 5.71 -2.53 -2.40
C ARG A 115 5.50 -4.04 -2.28
N ARG A 116 5.67 -4.59 -1.07
CA ARG A 116 5.45 -6.01 -0.79
C ARG A 116 3.99 -6.41 -0.95
N THR A 117 3.07 -5.54 -0.54
CA THR A 117 1.62 -5.82 -0.62
C THR A 117 1.07 -5.66 -2.02
N LEU A 118 1.50 -4.64 -2.78
CA LEU A 118 0.98 -4.39 -4.12
C LEU A 118 1.23 -5.56 -5.08
N LEU A 119 2.39 -6.22 -4.97
CA LEU A 119 2.72 -7.38 -5.80
C LEU A 119 1.86 -8.62 -5.49
N ARG A 120 1.15 -8.63 -4.36
CA ARG A 120 0.22 -9.70 -3.97
C ARG A 120 -1.19 -9.53 -4.55
N GLY A 121 -1.41 -8.49 -5.33
CA GLY A 121 -2.74 -8.14 -5.83
C GLY A 121 -3.57 -7.34 -4.82
N LEU A 122 -4.78 -7.00 -5.22
CA LEU A 122 -5.71 -6.19 -4.43
C LEU A 122 -7.12 -6.76 -4.56
N THR A 123 -7.74 -7.10 -3.42
CA THR A 123 -9.11 -7.61 -3.38
C THR A 123 -9.98 -6.72 -2.51
N VAL A 124 -11.14 -6.33 -3.04
CA VAL A 124 -12.09 -5.45 -2.34
C VAL A 124 -12.69 -6.17 -1.14
N GLY A 125 -12.65 -5.51 0.01
CA GLY A 125 -13.29 -6.00 1.23
C GLY A 125 -12.67 -7.25 1.85
N GLN A 126 -11.55 -7.71 1.30
CA GLN A 126 -10.79 -8.84 1.86
C GLN A 126 -9.38 -8.38 2.21
N PRO A 127 -8.85 -8.78 3.36
CA PRO A 127 -7.47 -8.52 3.69
C PRO A 127 -6.56 -9.36 2.81
N LEU A 128 -5.41 -8.79 2.42
CA LEU A 128 -4.37 -9.50 1.65
C LEU A 128 -3.74 -10.66 2.43
N PHE A 129 -3.78 -10.57 3.76
CA PHE A 129 -3.19 -11.54 4.64
C PHE A 129 -4.16 -11.85 5.79
N SER A 130 -4.34 -13.12 6.10
CA SER A 130 -5.01 -13.56 7.34
C SER A 130 -4.15 -13.27 8.58
N GLU A 131 -2.81 -13.28 8.39
CA GLU A 131 -1.80 -12.91 9.37
C GLU A 131 -0.65 -12.18 8.68
N LEU A 132 -0.16 -11.08 9.30
CA LEU A 132 0.93 -10.28 8.72
C LEU A 132 2.22 -11.11 8.61
N PRO A 133 2.84 -11.17 7.41
CA PRO A 133 4.16 -11.75 7.26
C PRO A 133 5.19 -11.10 8.20
N PRO A 134 6.15 -11.83 8.75
CA PRO A 134 7.10 -11.30 9.74
C PRO A 134 7.83 -10.03 9.28
N GLN A 135 8.31 -10.00 8.04
CA GLN A 135 9.00 -8.84 7.47
C GLN A 135 8.08 -7.61 7.31
N LEU A 136 6.81 -7.83 6.96
CA LEU A 136 5.84 -6.76 6.86
C LEU A 136 5.52 -6.22 8.26
N ARG A 137 5.31 -7.10 9.24
CA ARG A 137 5.08 -6.73 10.64
C ARG A 137 6.23 -5.90 11.17
N GLU A 138 7.48 -6.31 10.95
CA GLU A 138 8.68 -5.57 11.36
C GLU A 138 8.71 -4.16 10.77
N ASP A 139 8.42 -4.00 9.48
CA ASP A 139 8.37 -2.68 8.83
C ASP A 139 7.29 -1.78 9.45
N LEU A 140 6.11 -2.34 9.72
CA LEU A 140 5.01 -1.60 10.33
C LEU A 140 5.32 -1.21 11.80
N ASP A 141 5.93 -2.11 12.58
CA ASP A 141 6.30 -1.84 13.98
C ASP A 141 7.39 -0.75 14.07
N LYS A 142 8.40 -0.80 13.20
CA LYS A 142 9.40 0.27 13.07
C LYS A 142 8.77 1.58 12.57
N GLY A 143 7.81 1.51 11.65
CA GLY A 143 7.08 2.66 11.14
C GLY A 143 6.29 3.38 12.23
N ASP A 144 5.55 2.63 13.06
CA ASP A 144 4.81 3.18 14.19
C ASP A 144 5.75 3.80 15.24
N ALA A 145 6.87 3.13 15.55
CA ALA A 145 7.88 3.67 16.44
C ALA A 145 8.49 4.98 15.90
N ALA A 146 8.72 5.06 14.57
CA ALA A 146 9.22 6.26 13.92
C ALA A 146 8.20 7.41 13.96
N ILE A 147 6.90 7.15 13.75
CA ILE A 147 5.84 8.15 13.91
C ILE A 147 5.74 8.61 15.36
N ALA A 148 5.81 7.71 16.34
CA ALA A 148 5.82 8.07 17.75
C ALA A 148 7.00 8.98 18.09
N GLU A 149 8.20 8.72 17.57
CA GLU A 149 9.37 9.57 17.74
C GLU A 149 9.20 10.93 17.05
N ALA A 150 8.67 10.94 15.82
CA ALA A 150 8.35 12.17 15.11
C ALA A 150 7.39 13.06 15.95
N ARG A 151 6.35 12.46 16.55
CA ARG A 151 5.40 13.16 17.45
C ARG A 151 6.09 13.74 18.69
N ARG A 152 6.98 12.97 19.35
CA ARG A 152 7.76 13.48 20.48
C ARG A 152 8.63 14.69 20.12
N ARG A 153 9.05 14.77 18.87
CA ARG A 153 9.83 15.89 18.31
C ARG A 153 8.97 16.99 17.69
N GLY A 154 7.65 16.97 17.91
CA GLY A 154 6.71 18.00 17.48
C GLY A 154 6.21 17.85 16.04
N ALA A 155 6.23 16.64 15.46
CA ALA A 155 5.61 16.43 14.13
C ALA A 155 4.12 16.75 14.16
N ASP A 156 3.72 17.72 13.34
CA ASP A 156 2.33 18.16 13.14
C ASP A 156 2.07 18.49 11.65
N SER A 157 2.52 17.64 10.76
CA SER A 157 2.37 17.83 9.31
C SER A 157 1.33 16.88 8.72
N ALA A 158 0.70 17.28 7.60
CA ALA A 158 -0.19 16.39 6.83
C ALA A 158 0.49 15.05 6.50
N ALA A 159 1.78 15.08 6.17
CA ALA A 159 2.56 13.88 5.84
C ALA A 159 2.64 12.92 7.03
N SER A 160 2.91 13.41 8.26
CA SER A 160 3.02 12.55 9.43
C SER A 160 1.70 11.84 9.76
N TYR A 161 0.58 12.55 9.66
CA TYR A 161 -0.76 11.98 9.88
C TYR A 161 -1.16 11.00 8.76
N ARG A 162 -0.88 11.34 7.48
CA ARG A 162 -1.12 10.45 6.35
C ARG A 162 -0.33 9.14 6.47
N VAL A 163 0.94 9.22 6.83
CA VAL A 163 1.80 8.03 7.01
C VAL A 163 1.27 7.16 8.15
N GLU A 164 0.89 7.76 9.29
CA GLU A 164 0.26 7.07 10.42
C GLU A 164 -0.99 6.30 9.98
N ALA A 165 -1.93 6.96 9.31
CA ALA A 165 -3.15 6.33 8.79
C ALA A 165 -2.85 5.17 7.84
N SER A 166 -1.85 5.33 6.97
CA SER A 166 -1.47 4.33 5.99
C SER A 166 -0.79 3.11 6.65
N LEU A 167 0.05 3.30 7.66
CA LEU A 167 0.63 2.20 8.46
C LEU A 167 -0.46 1.40 9.17
N LEU A 168 -1.42 2.07 9.81
CA LEU A 168 -2.57 1.41 10.44
C LEU A 168 -3.41 0.62 9.43
N SER A 169 -3.61 1.16 8.23
CA SER A 169 -4.36 0.49 7.16
C SER A 169 -3.67 -0.81 6.71
N GLN A 170 -2.34 -0.85 6.68
CA GLN A 170 -1.58 -2.06 6.33
C GLN A 170 -1.68 -3.17 7.41
N ARG A 171 -2.16 -2.85 8.62
CA ARG A 171 -2.37 -3.83 9.71
C ARG A 171 -3.72 -4.55 9.63
N ILE A 172 -4.55 -4.20 8.67
CA ILE A 172 -5.88 -4.82 8.52
C ILE A 172 -5.72 -6.23 7.95
N THR A 173 -5.97 -7.23 8.79
CA THR A 173 -5.91 -8.66 8.44
C THR A 173 -7.28 -9.33 8.51
N GLY A 174 -8.35 -8.58 8.74
CA GLY A 174 -9.72 -9.08 8.80
C GLY A 174 -10.69 -8.03 9.33
N LEU A 175 -11.96 -8.41 9.44
CA LEU A 175 -13.02 -7.50 9.87
C LEU A 175 -12.79 -6.94 11.28
N LEU A 176 -12.32 -7.75 12.22
CA LEU A 176 -12.06 -7.29 13.59
C LEU A 176 -10.94 -6.24 13.65
N SER A 177 -9.84 -6.46 12.91
CA SER A 177 -8.78 -5.47 12.83
C SER A 177 -9.22 -4.21 12.07
N ALA A 178 -10.06 -4.35 11.03
CA ALA A 178 -10.64 -3.21 10.33
C ALA A 178 -11.48 -2.34 11.28
N LEU A 179 -12.35 -2.95 12.08
CA LEU A 179 -13.16 -2.25 13.08
C LEU A 179 -12.30 -1.59 14.16
N ARG A 180 -11.25 -2.29 14.62
CA ARG A 180 -10.30 -1.78 15.63
C ARG A 180 -9.58 -0.53 15.16
N TYR A 181 -9.04 -0.52 13.93
CA TYR A 181 -8.20 0.58 13.44
C TYR A 181 -8.97 1.70 12.76
N ARG A 182 -10.25 1.48 12.39
CA ARG A 182 -11.07 2.44 11.63
C ARG A 182 -11.07 3.85 12.23
N GLY A 183 -11.31 3.97 13.54
CA GLY A 183 -11.39 5.26 14.21
C GLY A 183 -10.06 6.01 14.20
N ASP A 184 -8.97 5.30 14.37
CA ASP A 184 -7.63 5.89 14.39
C ASP A 184 -7.20 6.31 12.98
N ILE A 185 -7.47 5.49 11.97
CA ILE A 185 -7.24 5.81 10.56
C ILE A 185 -8.03 7.07 10.17
N GLU A 186 -9.32 7.13 10.51
CA GLU A 186 -10.16 8.29 10.15
C GLU A 186 -9.69 9.57 10.83
N ARG A 187 -9.34 9.53 12.12
CA ARG A 187 -8.79 10.68 12.84
C ARG A 187 -7.49 11.18 12.21
N ALA A 188 -6.58 10.27 11.87
CA ALA A 188 -5.31 10.62 11.24
C ALA A 188 -5.52 11.19 9.83
N LEU A 189 -6.38 10.59 8.99
CA LEU A 189 -6.69 11.14 7.68
C LEU A 189 -7.40 12.50 7.76
N GLN A 190 -8.28 12.70 8.74
CA GLN A 190 -8.93 13.99 8.97
C GLN A 190 -7.90 15.05 9.36
N ALA A 191 -7.01 14.76 10.32
CA ALA A 191 -5.94 15.69 10.70
C ALA A 191 -4.99 16.02 9.54
N ALA A 192 -4.71 15.06 8.65
CA ALA A 192 -3.96 15.31 7.42
C ALA A 192 -4.72 16.24 6.46
N SER A 193 -6.05 16.03 6.30
CA SER A 193 -6.90 16.81 5.39
C SER A 193 -7.03 18.28 5.84
N GLU A 194 -7.08 18.53 7.15
CA GLU A 194 -7.13 19.89 7.70
C GLU A 194 -5.85 20.68 7.39
N ARG A 195 -4.72 20.01 7.23
CA ARG A 195 -3.42 20.64 6.97
C ARG A 195 -3.08 20.77 5.49
N ALA A 196 -3.46 19.79 4.67
CA ALA A 196 -3.20 19.79 3.23
C ALA A 196 -4.27 18.98 2.48
N PRO A 197 -5.48 19.55 2.26
CA PRO A 197 -6.61 18.83 1.65
C PRO A 197 -6.34 18.37 0.21
N GLU A 198 -5.44 19.04 -0.51
CA GLU A 198 -5.07 18.74 -1.89
C GLU A 198 -3.74 17.99 -2.02
N ASP A 199 -3.16 17.50 -0.91
CA ASP A 199 -1.95 16.65 -1.00
C ASP A 199 -2.26 15.41 -1.84
N PRO A 200 -1.55 15.18 -2.97
CA PRO A 200 -1.88 14.10 -3.89
C PRO A 200 -1.74 12.70 -3.24
N LYS A 201 -0.81 12.52 -2.32
CA LYS A 201 -0.66 11.25 -1.59
C LYS A 201 -1.80 11.03 -0.58
N LEU A 202 -2.31 12.10 0.03
CA LEU A 202 -3.47 12.03 0.91
C LEU A 202 -4.73 11.69 0.12
N LEU A 203 -4.92 12.30 -1.05
CA LEU A 203 -6.05 11.98 -1.93
C LEU A 203 -6.02 10.49 -2.34
N VAL A 204 -4.83 9.93 -2.65
CA VAL A 204 -4.67 8.48 -2.89
C VAL A 204 -5.05 7.67 -1.65
N ALA A 205 -4.58 8.04 -0.46
CA ALA A 205 -4.89 7.31 0.78
C ALA A 205 -6.40 7.31 1.08
N ARG A 206 -7.07 8.46 0.92
CA ARG A 206 -8.53 8.59 1.05
C ARG A 206 -9.28 7.78 -0.01
N GLY A 207 -8.80 7.78 -1.25
CA GLY A 207 -9.36 6.97 -2.33
C GLY A 207 -9.27 5.47 -2.02
N LEU A 208 -8.11 5.00 -1.53
CA LEU A 208 -7.92 3.59 -1.14
C LEU A 208 -8.82 3.19 0.04
N GLN A 209 -9.04 4.07 1.01
CA GLN A 209 -9.97 3.83 2.10
C GLN A 209 -11.38 3.52 1.59
N LEU A 210 -11.88 4.28 0.59
CA LEU A 210 -13.19 4.04 -0.03
C LEU A 210 -13.20 2.80 -0.94
N LEU A 211 -12.12 2.62 -1.72
CA LEU A 211 -12.03 1.56 -2.73
C LEU A 211 -11.96 0.18 -2.09
N LEU A 212 -11.15 0.02 -1.03
CA LEU A 212 -10.85 -1.27 -0.42
C LEU A 212 -11.74 -1.59 0.80
N ALA A 213 -12.58 -0.65 1.22
CA ALA A 213 -13.52 -0.90 2.32
C ALA A 213 -14.45 -2.08 2.01
N PRO A 214 -14.82 -2.89 3.00
CA PRO A 214 -15.93 -3.83 2.85
C PRO A 214 -17.22 -3.09 2.47
N LYS A 215 -18.11 -3.72 1.69
CA LYS A 215 -19.37 -3.11 1.24
C LYS A 215 -20.20 -2.49 2.39
N LEU A 216 -20.23 -3.16 3.56
CA LEU A 216 -20.94 -2.69 4.75
C LEU A 216 -20.22 -1.56 5.50
N LEU A 217 -18.97 -1.25 5.17
CA LEU A 217 -18.13 -0.27 5.87
C LEU A 217 -17.79 0.96 5.02
N GLY A 218 -18.52 1.20 3.94
CA GLY A 218 -18.38 2.41 3.14
C GLY A 218 -17.60 2.22 1.84
N HIS A 219 -17.64 1.02 1.23
CA HIS A 219 -17.14 0.81 -0.12
C HIS A 219 -17.82 1.76 -1.11
N ASP A 220 -17.05 2.64 -1.73
CA ASP A 220 -17.51 3.63 -2.71
C ASP A 220 -16.47 3.80 -3.82
N PRO A 221 -16.52 2.97 -4.87
CA PRO A 221 -15.58 3.07 -5.98
C PRO A 221 -15.75 4.36 -6.81
N ALA A 222 -16.95 4.97 -6.85
CA ALA A 222 -17.15 6.23 -7.56
C ALA A 222 -16.50 7.42 -6.82
N GLY A 223 -16.72 7.51 -5.51
CA GLY A 223 -16.03 8.48 -4.66
C GLY A 223 -14.52 8.27 -4.61
N ALA A 224 -14.05 7.02 -4.68
CA ALA A 224 -12.63 6.70 -4.81
C ALA A 224 -12.04 7.20 -6.12
N LEU A 225 -12.71 6.94 -7.26
CA LEU A 225 -12.29 7.40 -8.58
C LEU A 225 -12.09 8.92 -8.61
N THR A 226 -13.07 9.69 -8.11
CA THR A 226 -12.98 11.16 -8.03
C THR A 226 -11.72 11.61 -7.28
N ARG A 227 -11.33 10.91 -6.20
CA ARG A 227 -10.11 11.24 -5.45
C ARG A 227 -8.84 10.89 -6.20
N PHE A 228 -8.81 9.77 -6.91
CA PHE A 228 -7.66 9.38 -7.72
C PHE A 228 -7.48 10.32 -8.92
N GLU A 229 -8.56 10.76 -9.56
CA GLU A 229 -8.52 11.76 -10.63
C GLU A 229 -7.93 13.08 -10.13
N ARG A 230 -8.38 13.57 -8.98
CA ARG A 230 -7.82 14.76 -8.35
C ARG A 230 -6.34 14.56 -7.97
N ALA A 231 -6.00 13.40 -7.40
CA ALA A 231 -4.62 13.08 -7.06
C ALA A 231 -3.72 13.08 -8.31
N HIS A 232 -4.19 12.46 -9.40
CA HIS A 232 -3.47 12.44 -10.67
C HIS A 232 -3.28 13.85 -11.24
N ALA A 233 -4.33 14.67 -11.26
CA ALA A 233 -4.27 16.08 -11.70
C ALA A 233 -3.33 16.92 -10.82
N ALA A 234 -3.18 16.60 -9.54
CA ALA A 234 -2.24 17.23 -8.61
C ALA A 234 -0.81 16.67 -8.70
N GLY A 235 -0.51 15.83 -9.69
CA GLY A 235 0.82 15.27 -9.91
C GLY A 235 1.18 14.07 -9.05
N ALA A 236 0.20 13.29 -8.59
CA ALA A 236 0.46 11.99 -7.97
C ALA A 236 1.20 11.05 -8.94
N ASP A 237 1.89 10.08 -8.36
CA ASP A 237 2.56 9.03 -9.10
C ASP A 237 1.59 8.05 -9.79
N GLU A 238 2.12 7.07 -10.51
CA GLU A 238 1.38 6.06 -11.26
C GLU A 238 0.34 5.29 -10.43
N ARG A 239 0.47 5.28 -9.11
CA ARG A 239 -0.50 4.60 -8.21
C ARG A 239 -1.89 5.22 -8.30
N ALA A 240 -1.98 6.55 -8.47
CA ALA A 240 -3.28 7.19 -8.65
C ALA A 240 -3.99 6.65 -9.90
N ALA A 241 -3.27 6.49 -11.00
CA ALA A 241 -3.80 5.94 -12.24
C ALA A 241 -4.13 4.43 -12.13
N ILE A 242 -3.28 3.62 -11.44
CA ILE A 242 -3.57 2.20 -11.16
C ILE A 242 -4.91 2.06 -10.42
N PHE A 243 -5.09 2.82 -9.33
CA PHE A 243 -6.28 2.73 -8.50
C PHE A 243 -7.52 3.35 -9.15
N ALA A 244 -7.35 4.38 -9.98
CA ALA A 244 -8.42 4.88 -10.84
C ALA A 244 -8.89 3.80 -11.83
N GLY A 245 -7.95 3.07 -12.44
CA GLY A 245 -8.23 1.91 -13.28
C GLY A 245 -9.01 0.83 -12.54
N MET A 246 -8.61 0.49 -11.31
CA MET A 246 -9.33 -0.46 -10.47
C MET A 246 -10.75 0.03 -10.13
N ALA A 247 -10.90 1.30 -9.76
CA ALA A 247 -12.20 1.89 -9.46
C ALA A 247 -13.15 1.86 -10.66
N CYS A 248 -12.65 2.15 -11.87
CA CYS A 248 -13.42 2.05 -13.11
C CYS A 248 -13.81 0.58 -13.41
N TRP A 249 -12.87 -0.36 -13.23
CA TRP A 249 -13.13 -1.78 -13.46
C TRP A 249 -14.24 -2.31 -12.53
N LEU A 250 -14.20 -1.96 -11.25
CA LEU A 250 -15.23 -2.33 -10.26
C LEU A 250 -16.62 -1.76 -10.58
N GLN A 251 -16.69 -0.68 -11.36
CA GLN A 251 -17.93 -0.06 -11.85
C GLN A 251 -18.36 -0.62 -13.22
N GLY A 252 -17.67 -1.61 -13.77
CA GLY A 252 -17.95 -2.16 -15.10
C GLY A 252 -17.48 -1.29 -16.27
N GLN A 253 -16.73 -0.22 -16.00
CA GLN A 253 -16.23 0.75 -16.99
C GLN A 253 -14.89 0.26 -17.60
N GLN A 254 -14.91 -0.90 -18.25
CA GLN A 254 -13.69 -1.59 -18.71
C GLN A 254 -12.79 -0.75 -19.62
N GLN A 255 -13.39 0.01 -20.57
CA GLN A 255 -12.62 0.86 -21.47
C GLN A 255 -11.90 1.99 -20.73
N GLN A 256 -12.54 2.58 -19.72
CA GLN A 256 -11.95 3.63 -18.91
C GLN A 256 -10.87 3.06 -17.98
N ALA A 257 -11.10 1.88 -17.41
CA ALA A 257 -10.10 1.15 -16.64
C ALA A 257 -8.83 0.91 -17.46
N ARG A 258 -8.97 0.44 -18.71
CA ARG A 258 -7.83 0.25 -19.63
C ARG A 258 -7.07 1.56 -19.89
N ARG A 259 -7.77 2.68 -20.13
CA ARG A 259 -7.13 3.98 -20.34
C ARG A 259 -6.29 4.40 -19.12
N TRP A 260 -6.85 4.30 -17.92
CA TRP A 260 -6.13 4.63 -16.69
C TRP A 260 -4.90 3.73 -16.47
N LEU A 261 -5.01 2.44 -16.73
CA LEU A 261 -3.87 1.51 -16.61
C LEU A 261 -2.80 1.75 -17.67
N THR A 262 -3.17 2.17 -18.88
CA THR A 262 -2.22 2.63 -19.92
C THR A 262 -1.47 3.85 -19.42
N THR A 263 -2.18 4.86 -18.90
CA THR A 263 -1.55 6.04 -18.26
C THR A 263 -0.58 5.65 -17.15
N ALA A 264 -0.95 4.70 -16.30
CA ALA A 264 -0.07 4.22 -15.24
C ALA A 264 1.21 3.57 -15.77
N ALA A 265 1.10 2.72 -16.81
CA ALA A 265 2.22 2.06 -17.45
C ALA A 265 3.14 3.05 -18.20
N GLU A 266 2.58 4.11 -18.78
CA GLU A 266 3.33 5.20 -19.41
C GLU A 266 4.08 6.05 -18.37
N GLN A 267 3.44 6.37 -17.23
CA GLN A 267 4.06 7.12 -16.14
C GLN A 267 5.22 6.38 -15.49
N ASN A 268 5.11 5.07 -15.35
CA ASN A 268 6.16 4.22 -14.81
C ASN A 268 6.23 2.87 -15.55
N PRO A 269 6.97 2.79 -16.66
CA PRO A 269 7.16 1.57 -17.42
C PRO A 269 7.81 0.43 -16.62
N ASP A 270 8.55 0.76 -15.57
CA ASP A 270 9.21 -0.23 -14.70
C ASP A 270 8.27 -0.83 -13.64
N ASN A 271 7.00 -0.37 -13.55
CA ASN A 271 6.07 -0.90 -12.58
C ASN A 271 5.45 -2.23 -13.06
N PRO A 272 5.88 -3.40 -12.53
CA PRO A 272 5.41 -4.69 -13.00
C PRO A 272 3.93 -4.93 -12.67
N PHE A 273 3.40 -4.35 -11.58
CA PHE A 273 1.99 -4.48 -11.24
C PHE A 273 1.10 -3.75 -12.27
N ALA A 274 1.44 -2.50 -12.62
CA ALA A 274 0.67 -1.72 -13.59
C ALA A 274 0.58 -2.45 -14.94
N ARG A 275 1.69 -3.03 -15.41
CA ARG A 275 1.74 -3.76 -16.68
C ARG A 275 0.99 -5.08 -16.64
N ALA A 276 1.20 -5.87 -15.57
CA ALA A 276 0.49 -7.14 -15.41
C ALA A 276 -1.02 -6.92 -15.39
N VAL A 277 -1.50 -5.93 -14.63
CA VAL A 277 -2.94 -5.63 -14.56
C VAL A 277 -3.46 -5.09 -15.90
N LEU A 278 -2.71 -4.25 -16.60
CA LEU A 278 -3.08 -3.77 -17.94
C LEU A 278 -3.24 -4.95 -18.93
N ALA A 279 -2.29 -5.89 -18.93
CA ALA A 279 -2.36 -7.09 -19.78
C ALA A 279 -3.58 -7.97 -19.43
N ARG A 280 -3.83 -8.18 -18.15
CA ARG A 280 -4.98 -8.96 -17.66
C ARG A 280 -6.33 -8.31 -18.00
N VAL A 281 -6.44 -6.99 -17.87
CA VAL A 281 -7.64 -6.23 -18.29
C VAL A 281 -7.81 -6.30 -19.80
N ALA A 282 -6.71 -6.28 -20.57
CA ALA A 282 -6.75 -6.45 -22.01
C ALA A 282 -7.18 -7.86 -22.44
N ALA A 283 -6.84 -8.87 -21.64
CA ALA A 283 -7.24 -10.27 -21.84
C ALA A 283 -8.63 -10.58 -21.24
N GLU A 284 -9.33 -9.57 -20.69
CA GLU A 284 -10.67 -9.71 -20.08
C GLU A 284 -10.70 -10.73 -18.92
N GLU A 285 -9.59 -10.84 -18.15
CA GLU A 285 -9.56 -11.72 -16.99
C GLU A 285 -10.66 -11.32 -15.97
N PRO A 286 -11.34 -12.28 -15.33
CA PRO A 286 -12.45 -11.99 -14.41
C PRO A 286 -12.02 -11.17 -13.17
N ASP A 287 -10.79 -11.37 -12.68
CA ASP A 287 -10.22 -10.65 -11.56
C ASP A 287 -8.77 -10.24 -11.85
N PRO A 288 -8.57 -9.16 -12.64
CA PRO A 288 -7.25 -8.73 -13.06
C PRO A 288 -6.39 -8.17 -11.94
N PHE A 289 -6.99 -7.75 -10.81
CA PHE A 289 -6.29 -7.12 -9.68
C PHE A 289 -6.02 -8.08 -8.53
N GLY A 290 -6.81 -9.14 -8.37
CA GLY A 290 -6.89 -9.95 -7.15
C GLY A 290 -5.85 -11.04 -7.00
N ARG A 291 -4.88 -11.17 -7.91
CA ARG A 291 -3.84 -12.20 -7.83
C ARG A 291 -2.42 -11.65 -7.87
N ASP A 292 -1.49 -12.42 -7.35
CA ASP A 292 -0.06 -12.11 -7.36
C ASP A 292 0.45 -11.82 -8.77
N VAL A 293 1.42 -10.90 -8.87
CA VAL A 293 2.22 -10.73 -10.08
C VAL A 293 3.21 -11.87 -10.15
N SER A 294 3.10 -12.74 -11.16
CA SER A 294 4.00 -13.86 -11.34
C SER A 294 5.42 -13.40 -11.73
N ALA A 295 6.40 -14.27 -11.49
CA ALA A 295 7.78 -14.00 -11.90
C ALA A 295 7.92 -13.78 -13.41
N ALA A 296 7.12 -14.50 -14.23
CA ALA A 296 7.06 -14.30 -15.67
C ALA A 296 6.55 -12.90 -16.04
N GLU A 297 5.41 -12.48 -15.50
CA GLU A 297 4.84 -11.13 -15.72
C GLU A 297 5.82 -10.03 -15.24
N ALA A 298 6.58 -10.28 -14.17
CA ALA A 298 7.59 -9.35 -13.70
C ALA A 298 8.84 -9.32 -14.62
N ALA A 299 9.22 -10.44 -15.23
CA ALA A 299 10.41 -10.58 -16.07
C ALA A 299 10.19 -10.04 -17.50
N GLU A 300 9.01 -10.21 -18.09
CA GLU A 300 8.64 -9.60 -19.38
C GLU A 300 8.83 -8.08 -19.38
N SER A 301 8.95 -7.52 -18.19
CA SER A 301 9.17 -6.10 -17.95
C SER A 301 10.63 -5.65 -18.04
N SER A 302 11.58 -6.54 -17.86
CA SER A 302 13.02 -6.20 -17.80
C SER A 302 13.74 -6.39 -19.14
N GLY A 303 13.03 -6.84 -20.18
CA GLY A 303 13.59 -7.27 -21.48
C GLY A 303 13.41 -6.27 -22.62
N ARG A 304 13.25 -4.96 -22.33
CA ARG A 304 13.28 -3.90 -23.35
C ARG A 304 14.38 -2.90 -23.08
#